data_230a8487729e3cb8996de6ce9951c4fe
#
_entry.id   230a8487729e3cb8996de6ce9951c4fe
#
_cell.length_a   1.000
_cell.length_b   1.000
_cell.length_c   1.000
_cell.angle_alpha   90.00
_cell.angle_beta   90.00
_cell.angle_gamma   90.00
#
_symmetry.space_group_name_H-M   'P 1'
#
loop_
_entity.id
_entity.type
_entity.pdbx_description
1 polymer ?
#
loop_
_entity_poly.entity_id
_entity_poly.type
_entity_poly.pdbx_seq_one_letter_code
_entity_poly.pdbx_strand_id
1 'polypeptide(L)' 'MASRTAVYGASAKMMYIIVSKLKAAGAMSRVEAVTAVEAKLDLDEIHWLRYLAGGTLSRIKKTRYGKYYL' A
#
# COMPACT_ATOMS: atom_id res chain seq x y z
N MET A 1 -18.63 -1.46 19.41
CA MET A 1 -18.46 -0.20 18.68
C MET A 1 -16.98 0.18 18.55
N ALA A 2 -16.28 0.22 19.68
CA ALA A 2 -14.86 0.58 19.67
C ALA A 2 -14.01 -0.34 18.79
N SER A 3 -14.29 -1.65 18.79
CA SER A 3 -13.53 -2.61 18.00
C SER A 3 -13.66 -2.36 16.50
N ARG A 4 -14.84 -1.99 16.05
CA ARG A 4 -15.09 -1.71 14.63
C ARG A 4 -14.31 -0.47 14.17
N THR A 5 -14.35 0.58 14.97
CA THR A 5 -13.61 1.81 14.70
C THR A 5 -12.10 1.53 14.67
N ALA A 6 -11.62 0.70 15.59
CA ALA A 6 -10.20 0.37 15.65
C ALA A 6 -9.74 -0.39 14.39
N VAL A 7 -10.57 -1.30 13.87
CA VAL A 7 -10.24 -2.05 12.64
C VAL A 7 -10.13 -1.11 11.45
N TYR A 8 -11.12 -0.24 11.27
CA TYR A 8 -11.08 0.73 10.17
C TYR A 8 -9.95 1.72 10.34
N GLY A 9 -9.70 2.16 11.58
CA GLY A 9 -8.60 3.07 11.88
C GLY A 9 -7.25 2.46 11.55
N ALA A 10 -7.05 1.17 11.86
CA ALA A 10 -5.80 0.47 11.56
C ALA A 10 -5.58 0.37 10.05
N SER A 11 -6.62 0.00 9.29
CA SER A 11 -6.54 -0.09 7.84
C SER A 11 -6.21 1.26 7.20
N ALA A 12 -6.86 2.32 7.66
CA ALA A 12 -6.62 3.67 7.13
C ALA A 12 -5.20 4.13 7.44
N LYS A 13 -4.71 3.83 8.65
CA LYS A 13 -3.35 4.19 9.05
C LYS A 13 -2.31 3.48 8.19
N MET A 14 -2.50 2.18 7.98
CA MET A 14 -1.58 1.40 7.15
C MET A 14 -1.59 1.87 5.71
N MET A 15 -2.77 2.17 5.17
CA MET A 15 -2.90 2.73 3.82
C MET A 15 -2.10 4.03 3.71
N TYR A 16 -2.23 4.92 4.68
CA TYR A 16 -1.53 6.20 4.69
C TYR A 16 -0.01 5.99 4.70
N ILE A 17 0.48 5.09 5.55
CA ILE A 17 1.91 4.80 5.66
C ILE A 17 2.45 4.25 4.35
N ILE A 18 1.76 3.28 3.77
CA ILE A 18 2.19 2.63 2.53
C ILE A 18 2.16 3.63 1.37
N VAL A 19 1.10 4.42 1.27
CA VAL A 19 0.99 5.47 0.24
C VAL A 19 2.13 6.46 0.36
N SER A 20 2.46 6.87 1.59
CA SER A 20 3.56 7.81 1.82
C SER A 20 4.90 7.23 1.36
N LYS A 21 5.14 5.95 1.64
CA LYS A 21 6.39 5.29 1.22
C LYS A 21 6.46 5.12 -0.29
N LEU A 22 5.34 4.82 -0.94
CA LEU A 22 5.30 4.72 -2.40
C LEU A 22 5.55 6.08 -3.05
N LYS A 23 4.99 7.15 -2.49
CA LYS A 23 5.27 8.51 -2.96
C LYS A 23 6.75 8.84 -2.82
N ALA A 24 7.33 8.53 -1.67
CA ALA A 24 8.74 8.79 -1.43
C ALA A 24 9.66 8.01 -2.38
N ALA A 25 9.20 6.85 -2.84
CA ALA A 25 9.91 6.04 -3.83
C ALA A 25 9.66 6.48 -5.27
N GLY A 26 8.79 7.47 -5.48
CA GLY A 26 8.48 7.97 -6.81
C GLY A 26 7.49 7.13 -7.60
N ALA A 27 6.76 6.23 -6.95
CA ALA A 27 5.86 5.28 -7.61
C ALA A 27 4.51 5.92 -7.94
N MET A 28 4.51 6.92 -8.81
CA MET A 28 3.31 7.70 -9.12
C MET A 28 2.59 7.25 -10.39
N SER A 29 3.17 6.30 -11.13
CA SER A 29 2.59 5.78 -12.37
C SER A 29 3.03 4.34 -12.57
N ARG A 30 2.40 3.64 -13.52
CA ARG A 30 2.78 2.27 -13.83
C ARG A 30 4.24 2.15 -14.24
N VAL A 31 4.74 3.12 -15.00
CA VAL A 31 6.13 3.12 -15.47
C VAL A 31 7.08 3.28 -14.29
N GLU A 32 6.66 4.01 -13.26
CA GLU A 32 7.46 4.27 -12.07
C GLU A 32 7.18 3.29 -10.93
N ALA A 33 6.42 2.23 -11.19
CA ALA A 33 6.06 1.24 -10.18
C ALA A 33 7.30 0.62 -9.54
N VAL A 34 7.22 0.34 -8.24
CA VAL A 34 8.33 -0.21 -7.46
C VAL A 34 7.90 -1.47 -6.73
N THR A 35 8.89 -2.29 -6.35
CA THR A 35 8.62 -3.44 -5.49
C THR A 35 8.45 -2.96 -4.05
N ALA A 36 7.89 -3.82 -3.19
CA ALA A 36 7.74 -3.51 -1.77
C ALA A 36 9.10 -3.24 -1.12
N VAL A 37 10.13 -3.96 -1.53
CA VAL A 37 11.48 -3.78 -1.00
C VAL A 37 12.04 -2.42 -1.42
N GLU A 38 11.85 -2.05 -2.68
CA GLU A 38 12.31 -0.75 -3.17
C GLU A 38 11.62 0.41 -2.46
N ALA A 39 10.37 0.21 -2.05
CA ALA A 39 9.61 1.21 -1.29
C ALA A 39 9.96 1.19 0.20
N LYS A 40 10.86 0.31 0.62
CA LYS A 40 11.33 0.19 2.02
C LYS A 40 10.21 -0.17 2.98
N LEU A 41 9.32 -1.06 2.55
CA LEU A 41 8.24 -1.55 3.39
C LEU A 41 8.76 -2.67 4.29
N ASP A 42 8.27 -2.71 5.54
CA ASP A 42 8.58 -3.82 6.45
C ASP A 42 7.61 -5.00 6.20
N LEU A 43 7.78 -6.10 6.95
CA LEU A 43 6.97 -7.30 6.76
C LEU A 43 5.48 -7.06 6.98
N ASP A 44 5.13 -6.29 8.00
CA ASP A 44 3.73 -5.97 8.28
C ASP A 44 3.15 -5.12 7.16
N GLU A 45 3.91 -4.15 6.70
CA GLU A 45 3.47 -3.28 5.61
C GLU A 45 3.31 -4.05 4.31
N ILE A 46 4.19 -4.99 4.03
CA ILE A 46 4.08 -5.86 2.85
C ILE A 46 2.81 -6.70 2.93
N HIS A 47 2.50 -7.23 4.11
CA HIS A 47 1.28 -8.00 4.32
C HIS A 47 0.03 -7.15 4.03
N TRP A 48 -0.01 -5.93 4.57
CA TRP A 48 -1.10 -5.01 4.33
C TRP A 48 -1.18 -4.57 2.88
N LEU A 49 -0.03 -4.38 2.23
CA LEU A 49 0.04 -4.00 0.82
C LEU A 49 -0.66 -5.04 -0.05
N ARG A 50 -0.42 -6.32 0.18
CA ARG A 50 -1.06 -7.40 -0.58
C ARG A 50 -2.57 -7.39 -0.40
N TYR A 51 -3.02 -7.10 0.80
CA TYR A 51 -4.45 -7.02 1.11
C TYR A 51 -5.08 -5.79 0.46
N LEU A 52 -4.44 -4.64 0.58
CA LEU A 52 -4.99 -3.37 0.10
C LEU A 52 -4.95 -3.25 -1.42
N ALA A 53 -3.88 -3.71 -2.06
CA ALA A 53 -3.72 -3.57 -3.50
C ALA A 53 -4.72 -4.39 -4.32
N GLY A 54 -5.36 -5.38 -3.70
CA GLY A 54 -6.40 -6.15 -4.37
C GLY A 54 -7.78 -5.53 -4.32
N GLY A 55 -7.96 -4.46 -3.55
CA GLY A 55 -9.27 -3.83 -3.37
C GLY A 55 -9.63 -2.86 -4.48
N THR A 56 -10.91 -2.84 -4.86
CA THR A 56 -11.39 -1.94 -5.91
C THR A 56 -11.36 -0.47 -5.48
N LEU A 57 -11.41 -0.21 -4.18
CA LEU A 57 -11.40 1.14 -3.64
C LEU A 57 -10.01 1.59 -3.21
N SER A 58 -9.00 0.75 -3.44
CA SER A 58 -7.64 1.07 -3.04
C SER A 58 -7.00 2.08 -3.99
N ARG A 59 -6.21 3.00 -3.43
CA ARG A 59 -5.39 3.92 -4.21
C ARG A 59 -4.12 3.24 -4.74
N ILE A 60 -3.79 2.07 -4.20
CA ILE A 60 -2.58 1.35 -4.54
C ILE A 60 -2.89 0.38 -5.68
N LYS A 61 -2.16 0.50 -6.77
CA LYS A 61 -2.31 -0.33 -7.96
C LYS A 61 -1.12 -1.27 -8.08
N LYS A 62 -1.36 -2.42 -8.69
CA LYS A 62 -0.35 -3.47 -8.82
C LYS A 62 -0.13 -3.79 -10.30
N THR A 63 1.13 -3.96 -10.69
CA THR A 63 1.48 -4.42 -12.03
C THR A 63 1.51 -5.96 -12.04
N ARG A 64 1.54 -6.55 -13.24
CA ARG A 64 1.66 -8.00 -13.38
C ARG A 64 3.02 -8.53 -12.92
N TYR A 65 4.00 -7.66 -12.74
CA TYR A 65 5.34 -8.05 -12.32
C TYR A 65 5.57 -7.89 -10.81
N GLY A 66 4.51 -7.70 -10.04
CA GLY A 66 4.62 -7.58 -8.58
C GLY A 66 5.15 -6.24 -8.12
N LYS A 67 4.99 -5.20 -8.91
CA LYS A 67 5.34 -3.84 -8.53
C LYS A 67 4.08 -3.05 -8.21
N TYR A 68 4.24 -1.97 -7.45
CA TYR A 68 3.10 -1.19 -6.95
C TYR A 68 3.29 0.29 -7.29
N TYR A 69 2.17 0.97 -7.50
CA TYR A 69 2.17 2.42 -7.80
C TYR A 69 0.84 3.04 -7.38
N LEU A 70 0.77 4.35 -7.40
CA LEU A 70 -0.41 5.11 -6.98
C LEU A 70 -1.22 5.62 -8.16
#